data_794bc641fa3c9d155155c494c3a634de
#
_entry.id   794bc641fa3c9d155155c494c3a634de
#
_cell.length_a   1.000
_cell.length_b   1.000
_cell.length_c   1.000
_cell.angle_alpha   90.00
_cell.angle_beta   90.00
_cell.angle_gamma   90.00
#
_symmetry.space_group_name_H-M   'P 1'
#
loop_
_entity.id
_entity.type
_entity.pdbx_description
1 polymer ?
#
loop_
_entity_poly.entity_id
_entity_poly.type
_entity_poly.pdbx_seq_one_letter_code
_entity_poly.pdbx_strand_id
1 'polypeptide(L)'
;NSKDVKKTIPSLAVLAEGIGDPQVRNRGTIGGSIANNDPSADYPSACIALNAVIHTNSRKIDAEKFFKGMFETSLKSGEIIEAIEFSIPEKSNYQKYPNPASRYAIVGVYVAKHKSGVNVAVTGAKSCVYNDKDLSKALTNKFSSSAIDSVRISSSGMNSDIHASSEYRANMVKVFAKKAV
;
A
#
# COMPACT_ATOMS: atom_id res chain seq x y z
N ASN A 1 -10.31 -3.56 -14.57
CA ASN A 1 -10.68 -4.56 -15.58
C ASN A 1 -9.66 -4.70 -16.74
N SER A 2 -8.50 -4.01 -16.68
CA SER A 2 -7.44 -4.15 -17.68
C SER A 2 -6.93 -5.60 -17.73
N LYS A 3 -6.93 -6.20 -18.91
CA LYS A 3 -6.38 -7.55 -19.14
C LYS A 3 -4.86 -7.56 -18.90
N ASP A 4 -4.17 -6.48 -19.28
CA ASP A 4 -2.73 -6.34 -19.13
C ASP A 4 -2.33 -6.29 -17.66
N VAL A 5 -3.02 -5.50 -16.83
CA VAL A 5 -2.77 -5.44 -15.38
C VAL A 5 -3.05 -6.79 -14.73
N LYS A 6 -4.15 -7.45 -15.07
CA LYS A 6 -4.47 -8.81 -14.54
C LYS A 6 -3.39 -9.84 -14.90
N LYS A 7 -2.76 -9.70 -16.06
CA LYS A 7 -1.69 -10.59 -16.52
C LYS A 7 -0.34 -10.28 -15.87
N THR A 8 0.01 -9.00 -15.74
CA THR A 8 1.36 -8.57 -15.34
C THR A 8 1.50 -8.33 -13.83
N ILE A 9 0.47 -7.75 -13.19
CA ILE A 9 0.44 -7.45 -11.75
C ILE A 9 -0.94 -7.82 -11.19
N PRO A 10 -1.27 -9.13 -11.11
CA PRO A 10 -2.61 -9.58 -10.69
C PRO A 10 -3.00 -9.07 -9.29
N SER A 11 -2.04 -8.92 -8.37
CA SER A 11 -2.26 -8.36 -7.04
C SER A 11 -2.79 -6.92 -7.04
N LEU A 12 -2.39 -6.10 -8.03
CA LEU A 12 -2.92 -4.74 -8.21
C LEU A 12 -4.39 -4.77 -8.64
N ALA A 13 -4.76 -5.72 -9.49
CA ALA A 13 -6.15 -5.92 -9.89
C ALA A 13 -7.02 -6.37 -8.70
N VAL A 14 -6.53 -7.33 -7.91
CA VAL A 14 -7.20 -7.81 -6.69
C VAL A 14 -7.37 -6.68 -5.67
N LEU A 15 -6.32 -5.88 -5.44
CA LEU A 15 -6.41 -4.68 -4.60
C LEU A 15 -7.54 -3.76 -5.07
N ALA A 16 -7.57 -3.44 -6.36
CA ALA A 16 -8.57 -2.54 -6.93
C ALA A 16 -10.01 -3.09 -6.77
N GLU A 17 -10.21 -4.39 -6.96
CA GLU A 17 -11.50 -5.06 -6.75
C GLU A 17 -11.97 -5.02 -5.29
N GLY A 18 -11.03 -4.96 -4.33
CA GLY A 18 -11.29 -4.87 -2.90
C GLY A 18 -11.57 -3.45 -2.37
N ILE A 19 -11.51 -2.41 -3.20
CA ILE A 19 -11.78 -1.02 -2.78
C ILE A 19 -13.29 -0.80 -2.66
N GLY A 20 -13.76 -0.40 -1.46
CA GLY A 20 -15.14 0.00 -1.23
C GLY A 20 -16.17 -0.99 -1.79
N ASP A 21 -17.23 -0.42 -2.34
CA ASP A 21 -18.28 -1.14 -3.07
C ASP A 21 -18.25 -0.79 -4.58
N PRO A 22 -19.11 -1.39 -5.41
CA PRO A 22 -19.18 -1.08 -6.85
C PRO A 22 -19.45 0.40 -7.16
N GLN A 23 -20.23 1.11 -6.32
CA GLN A 23 -20.54 2.52 -6.53
C GLN A 23 -19.31 3.39 -6.32
N VAL A 24 -18.53 3.11 -5.25
CA VAL A 24 -17.25 3.78 -4.99
C VAL A 24 -16.28 3.56 -6.15
N ARG A 25 -16.15 2.30 -6.62
CA ARG A 25 -15.24 1.98 -7.74
C ARG A 25 -15.65 2.60 -9.07
N ASN A 26 -16.95 2.78 -9.30
CA ASN A 26 -17.43 3.44 -10.52
C ASN A 26 -17.08 4.94 -10.58
N ARG A 27 -16.92 5.60 -9.45
CA ARG A 27 -16.60 7.03 -9.35
C ARG A 27 -15.12 7.29 -9.10
N GLY A 28 -14.46 6.39 -8.38
CA GLY A 28 -13.07 6.53 -7.98
C GLY A 28 -12.09 6.31 -9.13
N THR A 29 -10.98 7.04 -9.09
CA THR A 29 -9.83 6.82 -9.97
C THR A 29 -8.58 6.57 -9.13
N ILE A 30 -7.61 5.87 -9.71
CA ILE A 30 -6.33 5.65 -9.03
C ILE A 30 -5.61 6.98 -8.77
N GLY A 31 -5.62 7.90 -9.75
CA GLY A 31 -5.03 9.24 -9.62
C GLY A 31 -5.68 10.05 -8.50
N GLY A 32 -7.02 10.06 -8.42
CA GLY A 32 -7.75 10.73 -7.34
C GLY A 32 -7.44 10.13 -5.97
N SER A 33 -7.37 8.80 -5.87
CA SER A 33 -7.05 8.13 -4.60
C SER A 33 -5.66 8.48 -4.07
N ILE A 34 -4.62 8.45 -4.92
CA ILE A 34 -3.26 8.77 -4.48
C ILE A 34 -3.05 10.27 -4.27
N ALA A 35 -3.73 11.14 -5.05
CA ALA A 35 -3.70 12.58 -4.83
C ALA A 35 -4.32 12.99 -3.49
N ASN A 36 -5.42 12.33 -3.10
CA ASN A 36 -6.08 12.55 -1.82
C ASN A 36 -5.25 12.03 -0.63
N ASN A 37 -4.49 10.97 -0.82
CA ASN A 37 -3.65 10.34 0.21
C ASN A 37 -4.36 10.10 1.55
N ASP A 38 -5.56 9.51 1.49
CA ASP A 38 -6.23 9.04 2.70
C ASP A 38 -5.36 7.93 3.36
N PRO A 39 -5.08 8.01 4.67
CA PRO A 39 -4.29 7.01 5.39
C PRO A 39 -4.79 5.56 5.23
N SER A 40 -6.09 5.39 5.01
CA SER A 40 -6.74 4.08 4.88
C SER A 40 -6.98 3.66 3.42
N ALA A 41 -6.50 4.44 2.44
CA ALA A 41 -6.60 4.09 1.03
C ALA A 41 -5.67 2.93 0.67
N ASP A 42 -6.13 2.07 -0.24
CA ASP A 42 -5.38 0.87 -0.65
C ASP A 42 -4.25 1.18 -1.64
N TYR A 43 -4.52 2.01 -2.68
CA TYR A 43 -3.56 2.29 -3.76
C TYR A 43 -2.20 2.84 -3.34
N PRO A 44 -2.08 3.70 -2.30
CA PRO A 44 -0.77 4.16 -1.85
C PRO A 44 0.19 3.02 -1.49
N SER A 45 -0.33 1.92 -0.90
CA SER A 45 0.50 0.75 -0.59
C SER A 45 1.03 0.05 -1.83
N ALA A 46 0.23 -0.05 -2.89
CA ALA A 46 0.68 -0.57 -4.18
C ALA A 46 1.76 0.33 -4.80
N CYS A 47 1.57 1.66 -4.73
CA CYS A 47 2.56 2.61 -5.27
C CYS A 47 3.92 2.44 -4.60
N ILE A 48 3.97 2.34 -3.28
CA ILE A 48 5.21 2.12 -2.54
C ILE A 48 5.81 0.74 -2.84
N ALA A 49 5.02 -0.32 -2.71
CA ALA A 49 5.54 -1.69 -2.85
C ALA A 49 6.05 -1.99 -4.26
N LEU A 50 5.39 -1.46 -5.28
CA LEU A 50 5.72 -1.67 -6.69
C LEU A 50 6.69 -0.62 -7.25
N ASN A 51 7.36 0.17 -6.40
CA ASN A 51 8.30 1.22 -6.81
C ASN A 51 7.71 2.14 -7.89
N ALA A 52 6.49 2.62 -7.67
CA ALA A 52 5.80 3.40 -8.67
C ALA A 52 6.46 4.78 -8.88
N VAL A 53 6.39 5.25 -10.12
CA VAL A 53 6.71 6.62 -10.49
C VAL A 53 5.42 7.33 -10.87
N ILE A 54 5.11 8.42 -10.17
CA ILE A 54 3.95 9.26 -10.41
C ILE A 54 4.32 10.34 -11.44
N HIS A 55 3.66 10.31 -12.58
CA HIS A 55 3.84 11.30 -13.64
C HIS A 55 2.79 12.40 -13.47
N THR A 56 3.24 13.62 -13.32
CA THR A 56 2.39 14.80 -13.33
C THR A 56 2.57 15.58 -14.63
N ASN A 57 1.72 16.55 -14.87
CA ASN A 57 1.85 17.50 -16.00
C ASN A 57 3.16 18.31 -15.96
N SER A 58 3.97 18.23 -14.88
CA SER A 58 5.19 19.03 -14.74
C SER A 58 6.45 18.20 -14.42
N ARG A 59 6.33 17.02 -13.81
CA ARG A 59 7.48 16.21 -13.37
C ARG A 59 7.12 14.76 -13.06
N LYS A 60 8.16 13.94 -12.87
CA LYS A 60 8.06 12.58 -12.38
C LYS A 60 8.49 12.53 -10.90
N ILE A 61 7.78 11.78 -10.08
CA ILE A 61 8.00 11.70 -8.64
C ILE A 61 7.97 10.24 -8.22
N ASP A 62 9.03 9.76 -7.57
CA ASP A 62 9.06 8.43 -6.97
C ASP A 62 7.98 8.33 -5.87
N ALA A 63 7.28 7.20 -5.79
CA ALA A 63 6.22 7.02 -4.80
C ALA A 63 6.69 7.21 -3.36
N GLU A 64 7.92 6.79 -3.01
CA GLU A 64 8.50 7.00 -1.68
C GLU A 64 8.64 8.49 -1.30
N LYS A 65 8.72 9.37 -2.30
CA LYS A 65 8.83 10.83 -2.10
C LYS A 65 7.50 11.56 -2.29
N PHE A 66 6.48 10.83 -2.76
CA PHE A 66 5.18 11.43 -3.11
C PHE A 66 4.27 11.62 -1.90
N PHE A 67 4.12 10.60 -1.06
CA PHE A 67 3.24 10.62 0.11
C PHE A 67 3.95 11.28 1.30
N LYS A 68 3.36 12.32 1.90
CA LYS A 68 3.98 13.13 2.95
C LYS A 68 3.36 12.96 4.33
N GLY A 69 2.05 12.86 4.39
CA GLY A 69 1.30 12.78 5.63
C GLY A 69 -0.18 12.53 5.37
N MET A 70 -1.00 12.66 6.37
CA MET A 70 -2.44 12.50 6.28
C MET A 70 -3.02 13.56 5.34
N PHE A 71 -3.63 13.11 4.22
CA PHE A 71 -4.15 13.98 3.16
C PHE A 71 -3.13 14.95 2.58
N GLU A 72 -1.84 14.60 2.66
CA GLU A 72 -0.75 15.42 2.18
C GLU A 72 0.15 14.65 1.21
N THR A 73 0.43 15.26 0.06
CA THR A 73 1.33 14.75 -0.97
C THR A 73 2.36 15.80 -1.38
N SER A 74 3.30 15.44 -2.24
CA SER A 74 4.25 16.40 -2.81
C SER A 74 3.73 17.17 -4.02
N LEU A 75 2.44 17.03 -4.38
CA LEU A 75 1.82 17.81 -5.46
C LEU A 75 1.86 19.30 -5.12
N LYS A 76 2.21 20.10 -6.11
CA LYS A 76 2.15 21.56 -6.05
C LYS A 76 0.80 22.06 -6.56
N SER A 77 0.47 23.33 -6.27
CA SER A 77 -0.71 23.98 -6.85
C SER A 77 -0.69 23.87 -8.37
N GLY A 78 -1.77 23.40 -8.97
CA GLY A 78 -1.89 23.19 -10.42
C GLY A 78 -1.24 21.93 -10.96
N GLU A 79 -0.59 21.08 -10.13
CA GLU A 79 -0.12 19.77 -10.58
C GLU A 79 -1.28 18.76 -10.64
N ILE A 80 -1.34 18.05 -11.77
CA ILE A 80 -2.34 16.99 -12.03
C ILE A 80 -1.59 15.70 -12.33
N ILE A 81 -2.04 14.58 -11.74
CA ILE A 81 -1.48 13.25 -12.03
C ILE A 81 -2.03 12.80 -13.38
N GLU A 82 -1.14 12.53 -14.32
CA GLU A 82 -1.47 12.06 -15.66
C GLU A 82 -1.33 10.55 -15.82
N ALA A 83 -0.29 9.96 -15.17
CA ALA A 83 -0.04 8.53 -15.23
C ALA A 83 0.68 8.02 -13.96
N ILE A 84 0.61 6.72 -13.73
CA ILE A 84 1.36 6.01 -12.71
C ILE A 84 2.05 4.83 -13.38
N GLU A 85 3.37 4.84 -13.34
CA GLU A 85 4.22 3.77 -13.85
C GLU A 85 4.54 2.81 -12.71
N PHE A 86 4.28 1.52 -12.88
CA PHE A 86 4.56 0.48 -11.89
C PHE A 86 5.68 -0.44 -12.36
N SER A 87 6.61 -0.75 -11.47
CA SER A 87 7.57 -1.81 -11.71
C SER A 87 6.90 -3.18 -11.60
N ILE A 88 7.08 -4.05 -12.60
CA ILE A 88 6.54 -5.41 -12.58
C ILE A 88 7.36 -6.25 -11.60
N PRO A 89 6.76 -6.80 -10.53
CA PRO A 89 7.45 -7.63 -9.55
C PRO A 89 7.59 -9.08 -10.04
N GLU A 90 8.53 -9.84 -9.46
CA GLU A 90 8.60 -11.30 -9.63
C GLU A 90 7.41 -12.01 -8.96
N LYS A 91 7.03 -11.53 -7.77
CA LYS A 91 5.86 -11.96 -7.00
C LYS A 91 5.29 -10.78 -6.25
N SER A 92 3.97 -10.74 -6.09
CA SER A 92 3.35 -9.74 -5.23
C SER A 92 1.98 -10.19 -4.75
N ASN A 93 1.60 -9.71 -3.59
CA ASN A 93 0.29 -9.97 -3.01
C ASN A 93 -0.14 -8.79 -2.12
N TYR A 94 -1.43 -8.56 -2.03
CA TYR A 94 -2.04 -7.58 -1.16
C TYR A 94 -3.02 -8.27 -0.22
N GLN A 95 -2.90 -8.00 1.06
CA GLN A 95 -3.79 -8.50 2.09
C GLN A 95 -4.32 -7.35 2.94
N LYS A 96 -5.62 -7.34 3.21
CA LYS A 96 -6.29 -6.26 3.92
C LYS A 96 -7.15 -6.79 5.06
N TYR A 97 -7.09 -6.10 6.20
CA TYR A 97 -8.11 -6.15 7.25
C TYR A 97 -9.08 -4.98 7.02
N PRO A 98 -10.23 -5.23 6.40
CA PRO A 98 -11.15 -4.17 6.03
C PRO A 98 -12.01 -3.74 7.23
N ASN A 99 -12.38 -2.46 7.26
CA ASN A 99 -13.48 -2.01 8.08
C ASN A 99 -14.78 -2.64 7.56
N PRO A 100 -15.61 -3.26 8.41
CA PRO A 100 -16.81 -3.96 7.98
C PRO A 100 -17.83 -3.09 7.24
N ALA A 101 -17.93 -1.80 7.61
CA ALA A 101 -18.89 -0.88 7.02
C ALA A 101 -18.35 -0.21 5.74
N SER A 102 -17.21 0.47 5.83
CA SER A 102 -16.64 1.26 4.74
C SER A 102 -15.76 0.47 3.78
N ARG A 103 -15.26 -0.70 4.23
CA ARG A 103 -14.25 -1.52 3.55
C ARG A 103 -12.90 -0.84 3.36
N TYR A 104 -12.67 0.31 3.96
CA TYR A 104 -11.35 0.92 4.07
C TYR A 104 -10.39 0.01 4.83
N ALA A 105 -9.11 0.12 4.57
CA ALA A 105 -8.10 -0.66 5.28
C ALA A 105 -7.95 -0.16 6.72
N ILE A 106 -8.35 -0.96 7.72
CA ILE A 106 -7.88 -0.79 9.09
C ILE A 106 -6.38 -1.05 9.12
N VAL A 107 -5.95 -2.12 8.44
CA VAL A 107 -4.56 -2.40 8.07
C VAL A 107 -4.56 -3.08 6.70
N GLY A 108 -3.75 -2.58 5.78
CA GLY A 108 -3.46 -3.22 4.50
C GLY A 108 -1.96 -3.41 4.33
N VAL A 109 -1.54 -4.58 3.84
CA VAL A 109 -0.13 -4.89 3.61
C VAL A 109 0.06 -5.37 2.19
N TYR A 110 0.89 -4.69 1.44
CA TYR A 110 1.31 -5.06 0.11
C TYR A 110 2.76 -5.54 0.13
N VAL A 111 2.98 -6.79 -0.23
CA VAL A 111 4.32 -7.37 -0.36
C VAL A 111 4.64 -7.51 -1.85
N ALA A 112 5.78 -6.98 -2.27
CA ALA A 112 6.27 -7.13 -3.64
C ALA A 112 7.75 -7.54 -3.65
N LYS A 113 8.05 -8.67 -4.31
CA LYS A 113 9.40 -9.17 -4.52
C LYS A 113 9.89 -8.72 -5.89
N HIS A 114 10.97 -7.98 -5.90
CA HIS A 114 11.71 -7.53 -7.09
C HIS A 114 13.07 -8.21 -7.14
N LYS A 115 13.77 -8.11 -8.26
CA LYS A 115 15.16 -8.60 -8.38
C LYS A 115 16.11 -7.93 -7.38
N SER A 116 15.84 -6.67 -7.02
CA SER A 116 16.63 -5.87 -6.08
C SER A 116 16.32 -6.13 -4.60
N GLY A 117 15.26 -6.86 -4.28
CA GLY A 117 14.80 -7.12 -2.91
C GLY A 117 13.29 -7.12 -2.77
N VAL A 118 12.81 -7.08 -1.54
CA VAL A 118 11.38 -7.10 -1.22
C VAL A 118 10.95 -5.77 -0.60
N ASN A 119 9.85 -5.22 -1.05
CA ASN A 119 9.16 -4.11 -0.41
C ASN A 119 7.92 -4.60 0.32
N VAL A 120 7.73 -4.09 1.54
CA VAL A 120 6.54 -4.33 2.36
C VAL A 120 5.89 -2.98 2.69
N ALA A 121 4.90 -2.61 1.93
CA ALA A 121 4.18 -1.36 2.13
C ALA A 121 2.93 -1.56 2.99
N VAL A 122 2.75 -0.70 3.98
CA VAL A 122 1.64 -0.76 4.94
C VAL A 122 0.79 0.49 4.82
N THR A 123 -0.52 0.30 4.69
CA THR A 123 -1.55 1.36 4.74
C THR A 123 -2.51 1.13 5.91
N GLY A 124 -3.24 2.15 6.33
CA GLY A 124 -4.21 2.08 7.42
C GLY A 124 -3.60 2.18 8.83
N ALA A 125 -2.40 1.67 9.02
CA ALA A 125 -1.81 1.55 10.35
C ALA A 125 -1.25 2.86 10.92
N LYS A 126 -0.81 3.79 10.07
CA LYS A 126 -0.26 5.11 10.45
C LYS A 126 -0.98 6.23 9.72
N SER A 127 -0.63 7.47 10.04
CA SER A 127 -1.15 8.68 9.37
C SER A 127 -0.80 8.77 7.88
N CYS A 128 0.12 7.95 7.39
CA CYS A 128 0.51 7.85 5.99
C CYS A 128 0.97 6.43 5.67
N VAL A 129 0.86 6.03 4.40
CA VAL A 129 1.48 4.80 3.89
C VAL A 129 2.99 4.82 4.12
N TYR A 130 3.57 3.68 4.44
CA TYR A 130 5.01 3.55 4.63
C TYR A 130 5.54 2.19 4.17
N ASN A 131 6.83 2.14 3.82
CA ASN A 131 7.57 0.90 3.60
C ASN A 131 8.15 0.44 4.95
N ASP A 132 7.73 -0.74 5.43
CA ASP A 132 8.30 -1.34 6.64
C ASP A 132 9.66 -1.95 6.31
N LYS A 133 10.71 -1.28 6.77
CA LYS A 133 12.10 -1.63 6.42
C LYS A 133 12.56 -2.94 7.07
N ASP A 134 12.07 -3.27 8.26
CA ASP A 134 12.44 -4.50 8.97
C ASP A 134 11.80 -5.73 8.32
N LEU A 135 10.52 -5.64 7.98
CA LEU A 135 9.83 -6.68 7.20
C LEU A 135 10.44 -6.83 5.81
N SER A 136 10.73 -5.72 5.14
CA SER A 136 11.36 -5.73 3.82
C SER A 136 12.72 -6.40 3.84
N LYS A 137 13.55 -6.10 4.84
CA LYS A 137 14.87 -6.71 5.04
C LYS A 137 14.77 -8.21 5.36
N ALA A 138 13.86 -8.59 6.26
CA ALA A 138 13.67 -10.00 6.63
C ALA A 138 13.23 -10.84 5.41
N LEU A 139 12.27 -10.32 4.61
CA LEU A 139 11.79 -11.01 3.41
C LEU A 139 12.77 -10.98 2.24
N THR A 140 13.62 -9.97 2.15
CA THR A 140 14.72 -9.93 1.17
C THR A 140 15.73 -11.04 1.46
N ASN A 141 16.08 -11.25 2.73
CA ASN A 141 16.99 -12.31 3.14
C ASN A 141 16.39 -13.71 2.92
N LYS A 142 15.11 -13.88 3.25
CA LYS A 142 14.38 -15.14 3.05
C LYS A 142 12.92 -14.87 2.78
N PHE A 143 12.48 -15.09 1.54
CA PHE A 143 11.07 -14.89 1.14
C PHE A 143 10.19 -16.04 1.65
N SER A 144 9.83 -15.98 2.94
CA SER A 144 8.92 -16.93 3.59
C SER A 144 8.24 -16.29 4.80
N SER A 145 7.04 -16.76 5.14
CA SER A 145 6.29 -16.28 6.31
C SER A 145 7.06 -16.48 7.62
N SER A 146 7.89 -17.53 7.73
CA SER A 146 8.73 -17.79 8.91
C SER A 146 9.82 -16.73 9.13
N ALA A 147 10.27 -16.04 8.09
CA ALA A 147 11.24 -14.95 8.24
C ALA A 147 10.69 -13.76 9.04
N ILE A 148 9.36 -13.64 9.09
CA ILE A 148 8.65 -12.56 9.81
C ILE A 148 8.52 -12.87 11.32
N ASP A 149 8.72 -14.12 11.76
CA ASP A 149 8.47 -14.53 13.14
C ASP A 149 9.27 -13.71 14.16
N SER A 150 10.53 -13.44 13.88
CA SER A 150 11.42 -12.67 14.75
C SER A 150 11.27 -11.15 14.63
N VAL A 151 10.55 -10.64 13.60
CA VAL A 151 10.39 -9.20 13.39
C VAL A 151 9.40 -8.64 14.42
N ARG A 152 9.83 -7.59 15.12
CA ARG A 152 8.99 -6.84 16.06
C ARG A 152 8.43 -5.61 15.33
N ILE A 153 7.10 -5.48 15.34
CA ILE A 153 6.42 -4.31 14.79
C ILE A 153 6.09 -3.37 15.96
N SER A 154 6.66 -2.17 15.93
CA SER A 154 6.39 -1.16 16.96
C SER A 154 5.00 -0.54 16.73
N SER A 155 4.22 -0.41 17.80
CA SER A 155 2.95 0.33 17.80
C SER A 155 3.14 1.86 17.85
N SER A 156 4.36 2.33 18.05
CA SER A 156 4.66 3.77 18.13
C SER A 156 4.30 4.49 16.82
N GLY A 157 3.54 5.57 16.95
CA GLY A 157 3.06 6.37 15.81
C GLY A 157 1.99 5.68 14.96
N MET A 158 1.43 4.55 15.42
CA MET A 158 0.26 3.95 14.78
C MET A 158 -1.04 4.62 15.24
N ASN A 159 -2.01 4.61 14.35
CA ASN A 159 -3.35 5.12 14.63
C ASN A 159 -4.03 4.31 15.75
N SER A 160 -4.83 4.98 16.56
CA SER A 160 -5.71 4.35 17.54
C SER A 160 -7.08 5.02 17.48
N ASP A 161 -8.13 4.24 17.29
CA ASP A 161 -9.51 4.71 17.17
C ASP A 161 -10.50 3.66 17.68
N ILE A 162 -11.81 3.89 17.48
CA ILE A 162 -12.87 2.98 17.89
C ILE A 162 -12.81 1.59 17.22
N HIS A 163 -12.06 1.44 16.13
CA HIS A 163 -11.98 0.19 15.35
C HIS A 163 -10.78 -0.66 15.77
N ALA A 164 -9.66 -0.04 16.15
CA ALA A 164 -8.44 -0.76 16.51
C ALA A 164 -7.46 0.11 17.30
N SER A 165 -6.88 -0.45 18.35
CA SER A 165 -5.76 0.18 19.06
C SER A 165 -4.47 0.12 18.23
N SER A 166 -3.48 0.92 18.59
CA SER A 166 -2.15 0.92 17.96
C SER A 166 -1.46 -0.45 18.06
N GLU A 167 -1.58 -1.14 19.22
CA GLU A 167 -1.02 -2.48 19.44
C GLU A 167 -1.72 -3.51 18.55
N TYR A 168 -3.03 -3.42 18.41
CA TYR A 168 -3.78 -4.31 17.53
C TYR A 168 -3.38 -4.11 16.07
N ARG A 169 -3.23 -2.85 15.61
CA ARG A 169 -2.75 -2.56 14.25
C ARG A 169 -1.35 -3.10 14.03
N ALA A 170 -0.43 -2.94 14.98
CA ALA A 170 0.92 -3.50 14.90
C ALA A 170 0.90 -5.03 14.74
N ASN A 171 0.06 -5.72 15.52
CA ASN A 171 -0.12 -7.17 15.39
C ASN A 171 -0.70 -7.54 14.01
N MET A 172 -1.72 -6.80 13.53
CA MET A 172 -2.32 -7.05 12.23
C MET A 172 -1.34 -6.81 11.07
N VAL A 173 -0.45 -5.83 11.14
CA VAL A 173 0.64 -5.65 10.15
C VAL A 173 1.44 -6.95 10.02
N LYS A 174 1.85 -7.55 11.15
CA LYS A 174 2.60 -8.81 11.14
C LYS A 174 1.79 -9.97 10.56
N VAL A 175 0.53 -10.10 10.96
CA VAL A 175 -0.37 -11.17 10.49
C VAL A 175 -0.59 -11.06 8.97
N PHE A 176 -0.90 -9.87 8.48
CA PHE A 176 -1.17 -9.68 7.04
C PHE A 176 0.09 -9.70 6.19
N ALA A 177 1.25 -9.29 6.72
CA ALA A 177 2.53 -9.51 6.06
C ALA A 177 2.82 -11.00 5.84
N LYS A 178 2.55 -11.86 6.84
CA LYS A 178 2.68 -13.31 6.70
C LYS A 178 1.73 -13.92 5.67
N LYS A 179 0.48 -13.41 5.61
CA LYS A 179 -0.52 -13.87 4.63
C LYS A 179 -0.20 -13.43 3.21
N ALA A 180 0.57 -12.36 3.04
CA ALA A 180 0.94 -11.80 1.74
C ALA A 180 2.18 -12.46 1.11
N VAL A 181 2.89 -13.31 1.82
CA VAL A 181 4.06 -14.09 1.35
C VAL A 181 3.63 -15.43 0.80
#